data_bb2bf120d786d3daf8f982119924f0c1
#
_entry.id   bb2bf120d786d3daf8f982119924f0c1
#
_cell.length_a   1.000
_cell.length_b   1.000
_cell.length_c   1.000
_cell.angle_alpha   90.00
_cell.angle_beta   90.00
_cell.angle_gamma   90.00
#
_symmetry.space_group_name_H-M   'P 1'
#
loop_
_entity.id
_entity.type
_entity.pdbx_description
1 polymer ?
#
loop_
_entity_poly.entity_id
_entity_poly.type
_entity_poly.pdbx_seq_one_letter_code
_entity_poly.pdbx_strand_id
1 'polypeptide(L)' 'MTNQPGEVDVNVLVRLYNQKLASLTNQNVLLEAKLQTLLTEFAEEKNELIEANLELQDKYDELLERTTEGK' A
#
# COMPACT_ATOMS: atom_id res chain seq x y z
N MET A 1 10.36 -8.23 -46.21
CA MET A 1 8.97 -8.54 -46.58
C MET A 1 8.17 -7.25 -46.63
N THR A 2 7.58 -6.97 -47.80
CA THR A 2 6.77 -5.79 -47.98
C THR A 2 5.32 -6.08 -47.66
N ASN A 3 4.74 -5.37 -46.69
CA ASN A 3 3.33 -5.50 -46.41
C ASN A 3 2.52 -4.74 -47.46
N GLN A 4 1.32 -5.18 -47.70
CA GLN A 4 0.39 -4.48 -48.59
C GLN A 4 -0.07 -3.20 -47.85
N PRO A 5 -0.47 -2.16 -48.63
CA PRO A 5 -0.99 -0.93 -48.01
C PRO A 5 -2.16 -1.24 -47.08
N GLY A 6 -2.09 -0.72 -45.86
CA GLY A 6 -3.13 -0.95 -44.84
C GLY A 6 -2.95 -2.15 -43.99
N GLU A 7 -1.97 -2.99 -44.25
CA GLU A 7 -1.66 -4.13 -43.41
C GLU A 7 -0.74 -3.72 -42.26
N VAL A 8 -0.84 -4.42 -41.15
CA VAL A 8 -0.01 -4.15 -39.98
C VAL A 8 1.36 -4.80 -40.17
N ASP A 9 2.40 -4.01 -39.95
CA ASP A 9 3.77 -4.52 -39.93
C ASP A 9 3.98 -5.28 -38.62
N VAL A 10 4.27 -6.56 -38.74
CA VAL A 10 4.41 -7.44 -37.55
C VAL A 10 5.54 -6.98 -36.64
N ASN A 11 6.63 -6.46 -37.21
CA ASN A 11 7.75 -5.96 -36.41
C ASN A 11 7.36 -4.74 -35.59
N VAL A 12 6.57 -3.85 -36.17
CA VAL A 12 6.04 -2.70 -35.43
C VAL A 12 5.09 -3.15 -34.33
N LEU A 13 4.24 -4.10 -34.64
CA LEU A 13 3.28 -4.65 -33.69
C LEU A 13 3.98 -5.27 -32.47
N VAL A 14 4.98 -6.11 -32.72
CA VAL A 14 5.76 -6.75 -31.65
C VAL A 14 6.46 -5.71 -30.80
N ARG A 15 7.07 -4.70 -31.41
CA ARG A 15 7.75 -3.65 -30.68
C ARG A 15 6.79 -2.88 -29.79
N LEU A 16 5.60 -2.55 -30.29
CA LEU A 16 4.59 -1.83 -29.52
C LEU A 16 4.08 -2.67 -28.34
N TYR A 17 3.84 -3.95 -28.55
CA TYR A 17 3.47 -4.84 -27.47
C TYR A 17 4.54 -4.90 -26.39
N ASN A 18 5.80 -5.03 -26.78
CA ASN A 18 6.89 -5.10 -25.83
C ASN A 18 7.02 -3.81 -25.03
N GLN A 19 6.87 -2.65 -25.67
CA GLN A 19 6.90 -1.37 -24.99
C GLN A 19 5.76 -1.24 -23.98
N LYS A 20 4.57 -1.64 -24.37
CA LYS A 20 3.40 -1.57 -23.48
C LYS A 20 3.50 -2.55 -22.34
N LEU A 21 3.99 -3.76 -22.61
CA LEU A 21 4.19 -4.75 -21.54
C LEU A 21 5.19 -4.25 -20.51
N ALA A 22 6.31 -3.66 -20.95
CA ALA A 22 7.30 -3.11 -20.04
C ALA A 22 6.71 -1.97 -19.20
N SER A 23 5.95 -1.08 -19.83
CA SER A 23 5.32 0.05 -19.14
C SER A 23 4.30 -0.43 -18.10
N LEU A 24 3.45 -1.36 -18.49
CA LEU A 24 2.43 -1.91 -17.60
C LEU A 24 3.06 -2.68 -16.43
N THR A 25 4.09 -3.45 -16.71
CA THR A 25 4.81 -4.18 -15.67
C THR A 25 5.41 -3.23 -14.65
N ASN A 26 6.04 -2.15 -15.12
CA ASN A 26 6.61 -1.13 -14.23
C ASN A 26 5.54 -0.47 -13.38
N GLN A 27 4.40 -0.13 -13.97
CA GLN A 27 3.29 0.46 -13.24
C GLN A 27 2.74 -0.49 -12.20
N ASN A 28 2.60 -1.77 -12.55
CA ASN A 28 2.09 -2.78 -11.62
C ASN A 28 3.04 -2.98 -10.43
N VAL A 29 4.33 -3.06 -10.69
CA VAL A 29 5.33 -3.20 -9.62
C VAL A 29 5.30 -2.00 -8.70
N LEU A 30 5.22 -0.79 -9.26
CA LEU A 30 5.17 0.43 -8.47
C LEU A 30 3.92 0.47 -7.58
N LEU A 31 2.76 0.11 -8.15
CA LEU A 31 1.52 0.08 -7.40
C LEU A 31 1.57 -0.97 -6.29
N GLU A 32 2.13 -2.13 -6.58
CA GLU A 32 2.30 -3.19 -5.59
C GLU A 32 3.19 -2.74 -4.44
N ALA A 33 4.30 -2.08 -4.77
CA ALA A 33 5.21 -1.54 -3.76
C ALA A 33 4.52 -0.50 -2.89
N LYS A 34 3.74 0.39 -3.50
CA LYS A 34 2.97 1.39 -2.76
C LYS A 34 1.96 0.75 -1.82
N LEU A 35 1.28 -0.28 -2.32
CA LEU A 35 0.30 -1.00 -1.50
C LEU A 35 0.97 -1.67 -0.30
N GLN A 36 2.08 -2.35 -0.51
CA GLN A 36 2.82 -3.00 0.57
C GLN A 36 3.32 -1.99 1.59
N THR A 37 3.81 -0.84 1.12
CA THR A 37 4.25 0.24 2.00
C THR A 37 3.10 0.74 2.88
N LEU A 38 1.94 0.99 2.26
CA LEU A 38 0.76 1.45 2.99
C LEU A 38 0.30 0.43 4.03
N LEU A 39 0.31 -0.84 3.67
CA LEU A 39 -0.10 -1.90 4.60
C LEU A 39 0.83 -1.97 5.81
N THR A 40 2.14 -1.80 5.60
CA THR A 40 3.11 -1.75 6.68
C THR A 40 2.88 -0.54 7.58
N GLU A 41 2.66 0.63 6.97
CA GLU A 41 2.39 1.86 7.73
C GLU A 41 1.11 1.75 8.54
N PHE A 42 0.06 1.18 7.97
CA PHE A 42 -1.18 0.95 8.70
C PHE A 42 -1.00 0.02 9.88
N ALA A 43 -0.21 -1.04 9.70
CA ALA A 43 0.06 -1.97 10.79
C ALA A 43 0.81 -1.28 11.93
N GLU A 44 1.78 -0.43 11.61
CA GLU A 44 2.53 0.33 12.58
C GLU A 44 1.64 1.32 13.33
N GLU A 45 0.83 2.08 12.59
CA GLU A 45 -0.11 3.03 13.18
C GLU A 45 -1.11 2.34 14.09
N LYS A 46 -1.60 1.19 13.65
CA LYS A 46 -2.55 0.41 14.45
C LYS A 46 -1.93 -0.02 15.76
N ASN A 47 -0.69 -0.50 15.71
CA ASN A 47 0.02 -0.93 16.91
C ASN A 47 0.27 0.25 17.86
N GLU A 48 0.66 1.41 17.32
CA GLU A 48 0.84 2.61 18.12
C GLU A 48 -0.45 3.05 18.79
N LEU A 49 -1.56 2.97 18.08
CA LEU A 49 -2.87 3.31 18.64
C LEU A 49 -3.29 2.33 19.73
N ILE A 50 -3.02 1.06 19.53
CA ILE A 50 -3.31 0.03 20.54
C ILE A 50 -2.52 0.32 21.82
N GLU A 51 -1.23 0.61 21.69
CA GLU A 51 -0.37 0.93 22.82
C GLU A 51 -0.85 2.20 23.54
N ALA A 52 -1.18 3.24 22.78
CA ALA A 52 -1.68 4.47 23.35
C ALA A 52 -2.99 4.26 24.11
N ASN A 53 -3.87 3.43 23.56
CA ASN A 53 -5.14 3.10 24.20
C ASN A 53 -4.93 2.34 25.49
N LEU A 54 -3.98 1.41 25.51
CA LEU A 54 -3.67 0.64 26.70
C LEU A 54 -3.10 1.54 27.81
N GLU A 55 -2.21 2.46 27.43
CA GLU A 55 -1.67 3.43 28.40
C GLU A 55 -2.76 4.32 28.98
N LEU A 56 -3.65 4.80 28.12
CA LEU A 56 -4.76 5.63 28.56
C LEU A 56 -5.71 4.84 29.49
N GLN A 57 -5.96 3.58 29.16
CA GLN A 57 -6.79 2.73 29.99
C GLN A 57 -6.18 2.55 31.38
N ASP A 58 -4.88 2.29 31.43
CA ASP A 58 -4.17 2.13 32.69
C ASP A 58 -4.22 3.42 33.53
N LYS A 59 -4.01 4.56 32.89
CA LYS A 59 -4.07 5.85 33.59
C LYS A 59 -5.47 6.15 34.09
N TYR A 60 -6.46 5.81 33.31
CA TYR A 60 -7.85 5.97 33.72
C TYR A 60 -8.18 5.10 34.93
N ASP A 61 -7.74 3.85 34.88
CA ASP A 61 -7.98 2.90 35.97
C ASP A 61 -7.28 3.35 37.26
N GLU A 62 -6.04 3.85 37.14
CA GLU A 62 -5.30 4.40 38.30
C GLU A 62 -6.02 5.61 38.88
N LEU A 63 -6.48 6.50 38.05
CA LEU A 63 -7.19 7.69 38.48
C LEU A 63 -8.50 7.32 39.19
N LEU A 64 -9.20 6.35 38.64
CA LEU A 64 -10.43 5.86 39.21
C LEU A 64 -10.21 5.23 40.60
N GLU A 65 -9.15 4.45 40.76
CA GLU A 65 -8.77 3.88 42.05
C GLU A 65 -8.45 4.94 43.08
N ARG A 66 -7.66 5.94 42.70
CA ARG A 66 -7.31 7.05 43.59
C ARG A 66 -8.53 7.85 44.05
N THR A 67 -9.45 8.05 43.13
CA THR A 67 -10.69 8.77 43.44
C THR A 67 -11.55 7.96 44.40
N THR A 68 -11.61 6.65 44.20
CA THR A 68 -12.37 5.77 45.05
C THR A 68 -11.74 5.66 46.47
N GLU A 69 -10.42 5.52 46.55
CA GLU A 69 -9.70 5.42 47.80
C GLU A 69 -9.74 6.71 48.59
N GLY A 70 -9.79 7.86 47.90
CA GLY A 70 -9.83 9.14 48.55
C GLY A 70 -11.14 9.48 49.26
N LYS A 71 -12.12 8.65 49.04
CA LYS A 71 -13.40 8.82 49.69
C LYS A 71 -13.47 8.00 50.96
#